data_9f4c04f5b80e4b0e8781b1781d6c305a
#
_entry.id   9f4c04f5b80e4b0e8781b1781d6c305a
#
_cell.length_a   1.000
_cell.length_b   1.000
_cell.length_c   1.000
_cell.angle_alpha   90.00
_cell.angle_beta   90.00
_cell.angle_gamma   90.00
#
_symmetry.space_group_name_H-M   'P 1'
#
loop_
_entity.id
_entity.type
_entity.pdbx_description
1 polymer ?
#
loop_
_entity_poly.entity_id
_entity_poly.type
_entity_poly.pdbx_seq_one_letter_code
_entity_poly.pdbx_strand_id
1 'polypeptide(L)'
;MKKILTIISIAFLFTAMATLPSNAANKTVLSEEVTNASCGPCAQLNPQYVDFLLQNLNKVVPVHYHGWWPGSDDPMFNANTTMNQQRIIYLFPTTSLTAPCVFVDGAIKNNDINLIKGAISSQSAKTSPITVTVNMTNNGYDYNAEVSVQSTSAIQNKKLHVAVVEAYHYYEAAGNNGEKDFFFIARAML
;
A
#
# COMPACT_ATOMS: atom_id res chain seq x y z
N MET A 1 44.08 -56.38 39.33
CA MET A 1 42.82 -55.80 38.93
C MET A 1 43.10 -54.40 38.40
N LYS A 2 43.11 -54.20 37.07
CA LYS A 2 43.35 -52.89 36.42
C LYS A 2 42.02 -52.23 36.23
N LYS A 3 41.83 -51.06 36.85
CA LYS A 3 40.65 -50.19 36.60
C LYS A 3 40.86 -49.37 35.32
N ILE A 4 40.02 -49.60 34.32
CA ILE A 4 39.98 -48.81 33.07
C ILE A 4 39.12 -47.62 33.36
N LEU A 5 39.71 -46.43 33.27
CA LEU A 5 38.99 -45.12 33.38
C LEU A 5 38.55 -44.68 31.99
N THR A 6 37.25 -44.77 31.72
CA THR A 6 36.68 -44.32 30.43
C THR A 6 36.39 -42.84 30.55
N ILE A 7 37.14 -42.03 29.82
CA ILE A 7 36.88 -40.56 29.67
C ILE A 7 35.89 -40.39 28.55
N ILE A 8 34.67 -39.93 28.88
CA ILE A 8 33.66 -39.53 27.90
C ILE A 8 33.89 -38.06 27.59
N SER A 9 34.43 -37.77 26.40
CA SER A 9 34.53 -36.42 25.87
C SER A 9 33.20 -36.02 25.26
N ILE A 10 32.47 -35.13 25.92
CA ILE A 10 31.28 -34.49 25.36
C ILE A 10 31.75 -33.33 24.46
N ALA A 11 31.73 -33.54 23.16
CA ALA A 11 31.95 -32.49 22.19
C ALA A 11 30.69 -31.60 22.10
N PHE A 12 30.74 -30.39 22.66
CA PHE A 12 29.70 -29.37 22.50
C PHE A 12 29.81 -28.81 21.08
N LEU A 13 28.90 -29.23 20.20
CA LEU A 13 28.79 -28.69 18.87
C LEU A 13 28.08 -27.32 18.98
N PHE A 14 28.84 -26.22 19.06
CA PHE A 14 28.34 -24.88 18.94
C PHE A 14 27.99 -24.65 17.46
N THR A 15 26.73 -24.86 17.09
CA THR A 15 26.20 -24.34 15.83
C THR A 15 26.13 -22.81 15.92
N ALA A 16 27.15 -22.13 15.41
CA ALA A 16 27.10 -20.72 15.20
C ALA A 16 25.98 -20.44 14.15
N MET A 17 24.80 -20.05 14.60
CA MET A 17 23.82 -19.44 13.74
C MET A 17 24.44 -18.15 13.21
N ALA A 18 24.98 -18.21 11.98
CA ALA A 18 25.39 -17.01 11.25
C ALA A 18 24.15 -16.15 11.05
N THR A 19 23.99 -15.12 11.86
CA THR A 19 23.02 -14.05 11.59
C THR A 19 23.54 -13.32 10.36
N LEU A 20 22.97 -13.66 9.20
CA LEU A 20 23.21 -12.87 7.99
C LEU A 20 22.81 -11.42 8.32
N PRO A 21 23.64 -10.43 7.99
CA PRO A 21 23.27 -9.03 8.17
C PRO A 21 22.04 -8.78 7.31
N SER A 22 20.90 -8.65 7.93
CA SER A 22 19.67 -8.25 7.26
C SER A 22 19.78 -6.75 6.98
N ASN A 23 20.22 -6.40 5.79
CA ASN A 23 20.21 -5.01 5.36
C ASN A 23 18.77 -4.53 5.30
N ALA A 24 18.50 -3.38 5.91
CA ALA A 24 17.20 -2.72 5.78
C ALA A 24 16.90 -2.47 4.30
N ALA A 25 15.71 -2.88 3.85
CA ALA A 25 15.30 -2.70 2.46
C ALA A 25 14.96 -1.23 2.17
N ASN A 26 15.06 -0.81 0.92
CA ASN A 26 14.52 0.47 0.50
C ASN A 26 13.02 0.50 0.79
N LYS A 27 12.53 1.59 1.34
CA LYS A 27 11.12 1.74 1.67
C LYS A 27 10.29 1.93 0.40
N THR A 28 9.27 1.11 0.23
CA THR A 28 8.20 1.36 -0.73
C THR A 28 7.13 2.20 -0.02
N VAL A 29 6.72 3.28 -0.64
CA VAL A 29 5.78 4.26 -0.08
C VAL A 29 4.35 3.84 -0.42
N LEU A 30 3.44 3.85 0.55
CA LEU A 30 2.01 3.75 0.29
C LEU A 30 1.45 5.14 -0.01
N SER A 31 0.81 5.30 -1.17
CA SER A 31 0.14 6.55 -1.55
C SER A 31 -1.34 6.29 -1.75
N GLU A 32 -2.16 6.84 -0.86
CA GLU A 32 -3.61 6.64 -0.83
C GLU A 32 -4.31 7.93 -1.21
N GLU A 33 -5.07 7.90 -2.28
CA GLU A 33 -5.87 9.04 -2.71
C GLU A 33 -7.34 8.85 -2.33
N VAL A 34 -7.98 9.93 -1.88
CA VAL A 34 -9.42 10.03 -1.81
C VAL A 34 -9.90 10.91 -2.95
N THR A 35 -10.71 10.35 -3.83
CA THR A 35 -11.18 10.94 -5.08
C THR A 35 -12.67 10.68 -5.31
N ASN A 36 -13.25 11.20 -6.41
CA ASN A 36 -14.62 10.91 -6.84
C ASN A 36 -14.79 11.31 -8.31
N ALA A 37 -15.52 10.53 -9.09
CA ALA A 37 -15.76 10.72 -10.51
C ALA A 37 -16.53 12.01 -10.88
N SER A 38 -17.10 12.72 -9.90
CA SER A 38 -17.77 14.03 -10.10
C SER A 38 -16.98 15.19 -9.50
N CYS A 39 -15.78 14.95 -8.99
CA CYS A 39 -14.96 15.94 -8.32
C CYS A 39 -14.13 16.73 -9.34
N GLY A 40 -14.47 17.99 -9.58
CA GLY A 40 -13.76 18.86 -10.54
C GLY A 40 -12.27 19.04 -10.21
N PRO A 41 -11.88 19.39 -8.97
CA PRO A 41 -10.47 19.47 -8.59
C PRO A 41 -9.72 18.14 -8.72
N CYS A 42 -10.41 16.98 -8.58
CA CYS A 42 -9.80 15.65 -8.78
C CYS A 42 -9.39 15.48 -10.25
N ALA A 43 -10.27 15.82 -11.20
CA ALA A 43 -9.97 15.78 -12.63
C ALA A 43 -8.79 16.67 -13.05
N GLN A 44 -8.46 17.70 -12.25
CA GLN A 44 -7.29 18.55 -12.48
C GLN A 44 -6.00 17.97 -11.90
N LEU A 45 -6.07 17.32 -10.74
CA LEU A 45 -4.92 16.71 -10.07
C LEU A 45 -4.53 15.37 -10.71
N ASN A 46 -5.52 14.51 -10.96
CA ASN A 46 -5.32 13.09 -11.28
C ASN A 46 -4.42 12.85 -12.50
N PRO A 47 -4.52 13.56 -13.63
CA PRO A 47 -3.62 13.30 -14.75
C PRO A 47 -2.15 13.45 -14.39
N GLN A 48 -1.78 14.53 -13.69
CA GLN A 48 -0.40 14.79 -13.30
C GLN A 48 0.09 13.85 -12.19
N TYR A 49 -0.82 13.46 -11.31
CA TYR A 49 -0.53 12.54 -10.21
C TYR A 49 -0.37 11.11 -10.72
N VAL A 50 -1.26 10.63 -11.56
CA VAL A 50 -1.18 9.31 -12.18
C VAL A 50 0.08 9.17 -13.05
N ASP A 51 0.40 10.17 -13.87
CA ASP A 51 1.63 10.17 -14.66
C ASP A 51 2.87 10.01 -13.77
N PHE A 52 2.91 10.72 -12.65
CA PHE A 52 4.00 10.58 -11.68
C PHE A 52 4.04 9.19 -11.05
N LEU A 53 2.89 8.63 -10.66
CA LEU A 53 2.81 7.31 -10.06
C LEU A 53 3.28 6.22 -11.03
N LEU A 54 2.83 6.25 -12.29
CA LEU A 54 3.21 5.28 -13.33
C LEU A 54 4.72 5.27 -13.57
N GLN A 55 5.39 6.42 -13.46
CA GLN A 55 6.84 6.54 -13.59
C GLN A 55 7.62 6.08 -12.33
N ASN A 56 6.94 5.86 -11.21
CA ASN A 56 7.56 5.57 -9.92
C ASN A 56 7.02 4.32 -9.20
N LEU A 57 6.38 3.39 -9.93
CA LEU A 57 5.80 2.16 -9.34
C LEU A 57 6.84 1.26 -8.65
N ASN A 58 8.12 1.44 -8.94
CA ASN A 58 9.20 0.76 -8.23
C ASN A 58 9.47 1.34 -6.82
N LYS A 59 8.84 2.47 -6.45
CA LYS A 59 9.03 3.17 -5.18
C LYS A 59 7.73 3.44 -4.43
N VAL A 60 6.59 3.41 -5.14
CA VAL A 60 5.29 3.75 -4.59
C VAL A 60 4.24 2.71 -4.95
N VAL A 61 3.38 2.39 -4.00
CA VAL A 61 2.16 1.59 -4.20
C VAL A 61 0.98 2.54 -4.11
N PRO A 62 0.31 2.84 -5.22
CA PRO A 62 -0.87 3.70 -5.23
C PRO A 62 -2.14 2.91 -4.95
N VAL A 63 -3.07 3.54 -4.22
CA VAL A 63 -4.44 3.04 -4.00
C VAL A 63 -5.39 4.23 -3.98
N HIS A 64 -6.39 4.24 -4.87
CA HIS A 64 -7.38 5.30 -4.95
C HIS A 64 -8.72 4.81 -4.39
N TYR A 65 -9.22 5.52 -3.38
CA TYR A 65 -10.53 5.28 -2.76
C TYR A 65 -11.53 6.31 -3.28
N HIS A 66 -12.61 5.84 -3.85
CA HIS A 66 -13.67 6.69 -4.33
C HIS A 66 -14.65 7.02 -3.19
N GLY A 67 -14.94 8.31 -3.00
CA GLY A 67 -15.83 8.80 -1.96
C GLY A 67 -17.28 8.93 -2.44
N TRP A 68 -18.19 9.18 -1.50
CA TRP A 68 -19.63 9.42 -1.74
C TRP A 68 -19.96 10.88 -1.99
N TRP A 69 -18.95 11.71 -2.17
CA TRP A 69 -19.05 13.12 -2.46
C TRP A 69 -17.95 13.56 -3.47
N PRO A 70 -18.16 14.69 -4.20
CA PRO A 70 -19.34 15.54 -4.25
C PRO A 70 -20.53 14.91 -5.00
N GLY A 71 -20.33 13.86 -5.78
CA GLY A 71 -21.38 13.09 -6.46
C GLY A 71 -21.63 11.75 -5.77
N SER A 72 -22.91 11.38 -5.59
CA SER A 72 -23.32 10.14 -4.93
C SER A 72 -23.35 8.91 -5.86
N ASP A 73 -23.25 9.12 -7.15
CA ASP A 73 -23.41 8.13 -8.22
C ASP A 73 -22.07 7.63 -8.81
N ASP A 74 -20.98 7.83 -8.09
CA ASP A 74 -19.67 7.31 -8.46
C ASP A 74 -19.68 5.77 -8.51
N PRO A 75 -19.47 5.14 -9.69
CA PRO A 75 -19.59 3.69 -9.84
C PRO A 75 -18.47 2.93 -9.12
N MET A 76 -17.29 3.53 -8.95
CA MET A 76 -16.18 2.92 -8.24
C MET A 76 -16.45 2.91 -6.72
N PHE A 77 -17.09 3.96 -6.20
CA PHE A 77 -17.60 3.98 -4.84
C PHE A 77 -18.69 2.93 -4.64
N ASN A 78 -19.68 2.90 -5.56
CA ASN A 78 -20.83 2.01 -5.46
C ASN A 78 -20.48 0.52 -5.58
N ALA A 79 -19.34 0.20 -6.22
CA ALA A 79 -18.86 -1.17 -6.33
C ALA A 79 -18.48 -1.79 -4.96
N ASN A 80 -18.04 -0.99 -3.99
CA ASN A 80 -17.80 -1.43 -2.61
C ASN A 80 -17.89 -0.25 -1.63
N THR A 81 -19.11 0.17 -1.33
CA THR A 81 -19.39 1.34 -0.47
C THR A 81 -18.80 1.18 0.93
N THR A 82 -18.95 -0.01 1.51
CA THR A 82 -18.52 -0.28 2.89
C THR A 82 -17.00 -0.12 3.02
N MET A 83 -16.23 -0.75 2.15
CA MET A 83 -14.77 -0.68 2.19
C MET A 83 -14.28 0.76 1.97
N ASN A 84 -14.80 1.44 0.94
CA ASN A 84 -14.43 2.83 0.65
C ASN A 84 -14.74 3.76 1.82
N GLN A 85 -15.96 3.69 2.39
CA GLN A 85 -16.34 4.52 3.54
C GLN A 85 -15.46 4.26 4.75
N GLN A 86 -15.25 3.00 5.12
CA GLN A 86 -14.43 2.65 6.28
C GLN A 86 -13.00 3.16 6.13
N ARG A 87 -12.40 3.00 4.94
CA ARG A 87 -11.03 3.48 4.72
C ARG A 87 -10.94 4.99 4.72
N ILE A 88 -11.86 5.68 4.05
CA ILE A 88 -11.88 7.13 4.01
C ILE A 88 -12.08 7.72 5.43
N ILE A 89 -13.02 7.19 6.22
CA ILE A 89 -13.21 7.63 7.60
C ILE A 89 -11.96 7.38 8.45
N TYR A 90 -11.27 6.25 8.24
CA TYR A 90 -10.01 5.97 8.92
C TYR A 90 -8.92 7.00 8.58
N LEU A 91 -8.83 7.42 7.30
CA LEU A 91 -7.86 8.42 6.85
C LEU A 91 -8.19 9.84 7.35
N PHE A 92 -9.46 10.13 7.66
CA PHE A 92 -9.94 11.40 8.18
C PHE A 92 -10.59 11.29 9.57
N PRO A 93 -9.86 10.85 10.60
CA PRO A 93 -10.49 10.54 11.89
C PRO A 93 -11.10 11.75 12.62
N THR A 94 -10.64 12.97 12.35
CA THR A 94 -11.03 14.20 13.07
C THR A 94 -11.18 15.42 12.19
N THR A 95 -10.99 15.31 10.88
CA THR A 95 -10.99 16.46 9.96
C THR A 95 -12.16 16.39 8.99
N SER A 96 -12.54 17.53 8.44
CA SER A 96 -13.49 17.58 7.33
C SER A 96 -12.98 16.77 6.15
N LEU A 97 -13.88 16.01 5.55
CA LEU A 97 -13.60 15.21 4.36
C LEU A 97 -13.34 16.15 3.17
N THR A 98 -12.28 15.88 2.42
CA THR A 98 -11.91 16.64 1.22
C THR A 98 -11.50 15.70 0.09
N ALA A 99 -11.80 16.07 -1.15
CA ALA A 99 -11.31 15.42 -2.36
C ALA A 99 -10.91 16.51 -3.38
N PRO A 100 -9.78 16.35 -4.11
CA PRO A 100 -8.81 15.27 -3.94
C PRO A 100 -8.03 15.41 -2.63
N CYS A 101 -7.59 14.30 -2.08
CA CYS A 101 -6.69 14.31 -0.94
C CYS A 101 -5.79 13.08 -0.97
N VAL A 102 -4.47 13.29 -0.98
CA VAL A 102 -3.49 12.22 -1.01
C VAL A 102 -2.82 12.08 0.35
N PHE A 103 -2.81 10.85 0.87
CA PHE A 103 -2.11 10.46 2.08
C PHE A 103 -0.86 9.67 1.70
N VAL A 104 0.29 10.11 2.15
CA VAL A 104 1.56 9.42 1.96
C VAL A 104 1.92 8.70 3.26
N ASP A 105 2.01 7.37 3.21
CA ASP A 105 2.20 6.48 4.37
C ASP A 105 1.17 6.71 5.50
N GLY A 106 -0.05 7.06 5.13
CA GLY A 106 -1.18 7.27 6.04
C GLY A 106 -1.08 8.51 6.94
N ALA A 107 -0.01 9.30 6.82
CA ALA A 107 0.26 10.41 7.74
C ALA A 107 0.36 11.78 7.06
N ILE A 108 1.02 11.87 5.90
CA ILE A 108 1.23 13.13 5.20
C ILE A 108 0.05 13.35 4.26
N LYS A 109 -0.78 14.35 4.58
CA LYS A 109 -2.01 14.69 3.85
C LYS A 109 -1.78 15.91 2.97
N ASN A 110 -2.06 15.81 1.66
CA ASN A 110 -1.91 16.92 0.72
C ASN A 110 -2.84 16.83 -0.49
N ASN A 111 -3.04 17.97 -1.19
CA ASN A 111 -3.72 18.06 -2.47
C ASN A 111 -2.91 18.90 -3.51
N ASP A 112 -1.71 19.35 -3.16
CA ASP A 112 -0.78 20.00 -4.08
C ASP A 112 0.17 18.96 -4.67
N ILE A 113 0.27 18.90 -5.99
CA ILE A 113 1.07 17.88 -6.71
C ILE A 113 2.56 17.95 -6.39
N ASN A 114 3.12 19.13 -6.17
CA ASN A 114 4.54 19.26 -5.89
C ASN A 114 4.86 18.79 -4.48
N LEU A 115 3.97 19.09 -3.53
CA LEU A 115 4.10 18.63 -2.14
C LEU A 115 3.90 17.11 -2.05
N ILE A 116 2.97 16.54 -2.82
CA ILE A 116 2.77 15.07 -2.91
C ILE A 116 4.03 14.39 -3.47
N LYS A 117 4.56 14.87 -4.61
CA LYS A 117 5.80 14.36 -5.22
C LYS A 117 6.99 14.46 -4.27
N GLY A 118 7.13 15.58 -3.58
CA GLY A 118 8.17 15.81 -2.57
C GLY A 118 8.05 14.84 -1.39
N ALA A 119 6.84 14.62 -0.88
CA ALA A 119 6.58 13.68 0.21
C ALA A 119 6.91 12.24 -0.19
N ILE A 120 6.46 11.76 -1.34
CA ILE A 120 6.77 10.41 -1.84
C ILE A 120 8.29 10.25 -2.03
N SER A 121 8.95 11.21 -2.67
CA SER A 121 10.40 11.17 -2.87
C SER A 121 11.17 11.12 -1.56
N SER A 122 10.79 11.94 -0.59
CA SER A 122 11.40 11.97 0.74
C SER A 122 11.18 10.67 1.52
N GLN A 123 9.99 10.08 1.45
CA GLN A 123 9.70 8.83 2.15
C GLN A 123 10.39 7.62 1.49
N SER A 124 10.45 7.56 0.16
CA SER A 124 11.11 6.47 -0.57
C SER A 124 12.63 6.45 -0.43
N ALA A 125 13.25 7.58 -0.03
CA ALA A 125 14.66 7.65 0.28
C ALA A 125 15.04 7.02 1.63
N LYS A 126 14.05 6.64 2.45
CA LYS A 126 14.27 5.98 3.74
C LYS A 126 14.39 4.48 3.58
N THR A 127 14.88 3.82 4.62
CA THR A 127 14.90 2.36 4.72
C THR A 127 13.72 1.86 5.55
N SER A 128 13.36 0.59 5.36
CA SER A 128 12.34 -0.10 6.15
C SER A 128 12.94 -1.34 6.80
N PRO A 129 12.67 -1.59 8.10
CA PRO A 129 13.01 -2.87 8.73
C PRO A 129 12.08 -4.01 8.29
N ILE A 130 10.99 -3.70 7.55
CA ILE A 130 10.00 -4.66 7.12
C ILE A 130 10.11 -4.82 5.59
N THR A 131 10.17 -6.08 5.16
CA THR A 131 10.05 -6.48 3.75
C THR A 131 8.76 -7.24 3.58
N VAL A 132 7.95 -6.82 2.61
CA VAL A 132 6.73 -7.53 2.20
C VAL A 132 6.94 -8.05 0.78
N THR A 133 6.67 -9.34 0.59
CA THR A 133 6.73 -9.99 -0.72
C THR A 133 5.36 -10.57 -1.03
N VAL A 134 4.89 -10.35 -2.24
CA VAL A 134 3.62 -10.87 -2.73
C VAL A 134 3.91 -11.77 -3.94
N ASN A 135 3.56 -13.05 -3.82
CA ASN A 135 3.61 -14.01 -4.92
C ASN A 135 2.18 -14.27 -5.38
N MET A 136 1.91 -13.98 -6.64
CA MET A 136 0.59 -14.20 -7.22
C MET A 136 0.64 -15.36 -8.20
N THR A 137 -0.34 -16.26 -8.09
CA THR A 137 -0.62 -17.31 -9.07
C THR A 137 -2.08 -17.22 -9.50
N ASN A 138 -2.37 -17.59 -10.73
CA ASN A 138 -3.74 -17.64 -11.23
C ASN A 138 -4.06 -18.97 -11.90
N ASN A 139 -5.32 -19.36 -11.83
CA ASN A 139 -5.89 -20.48 -12.57
C ASN A 139 -7.22 -20.00 -13.20
N GLY A 140 -7.14 -19.49 -14.41
CA GLY A 140 -8.28 -18.85 -15.06
C GLY A 140 -8.66 -17.53 -14.39
N TYR A 141 -9.84 -17.50 -13.75
CA TYR A 141 -10.35 -16.31 -13.03
C TYR A 141 -10.02 -16.29 -11.54
N ASP A 142 -9.44 -17.37 -11.01
CA ASP A 142 -9.08 -17.47 -9.60
C ASP A 142 -7.63 -17.01 -9.42
N TYR A 143 -7.43 -16.07 -8.49
CA TYR A 143 -6.12 -15.55 -8.12
C TYR A 143 -5.80 -15.93 -6.69
N ASN A 144 -4.61 -16.50 -6.48
CA ASN A 144 -4.05 -16.74 -5.17
C ASN A 144 -2.89 -15.78 -4.93
N ALA A 145 -2.91 -15.09 -3.80
CA ALA A 145 -1.83 -14.23 -3.35
C ALA A 145 -1.22 -14.77 -2.06
N GLU A 146 0.05 -15.14 -2.11
CA GLU A 146 0.84 -15.47 -0.94
C GLU A 146 1.61 -14.23 -0.49
N VAL A 147 1.33 -13.77 0.72
CA VAL A 147 1.98 -12.58 1.29
C VAL A 147 2.93 -12.99 2.38
N SER A 148 4.23 -12.76 2.18
CA SER A 148 5.28 -12.99 3.17
C SER A 148 5.74 -11.68 3.76
N VAL A 149 5.84 -11.62 5.10
CA VAL A 149 6.34 -10.46 5.83
C VAL A 149 7.57 -10.87 6.64
N GLN A 150 8.68 -10.19 6.38
CA GLN A 150 9.92 -10.36 7.13
C GLN A 150 10.29 -9.06 7.82
N SER A 151 10.91 -9.15 8.99
CA SER A 151 11.39 -7.97 9.71
C SER A 151 12.76 -8.21 10.32
N THR A 152 13.60 -7.18 10.26
CA THR A 152 14.93 -7.16 10.90
C THR A 152 14.88 -6.78 12.38
N SER A 153 13.70 -6.40 12.89
CA SER A 153 13.45 -6.05 14.28
C SER A 153 12.12 -6.60 14.77
N ALA A 154 11.92 -6.67 16.08
CA ALA A 154 10.65 -7.10 16.64
C ALA A 154 9.51 -6.16 16.21
N ILE A 155 8.44 -6.74 15.68
CA ILE A 155 7.22 -6.04 15.28
C ILE A 155 6.14 -6.32 16.33
N GLN A 156 5.56 -5.27 16.89
CA GLN A 156 4.44 -5.37 17.83
C GLN A 156 3.30 -4.46 17.39
N ASN A 157 2.08 -4.89 17.65
CA ASN A 157 0.85 -4.10 17.42
C ASN A 157 0.70 -3.59 15.99
N LYS A 158 1.11 -4.39 14.99
CA LYS A 158 0.92 -4.10 13.56
C LYS A 158 -0.13 -5.02 12.97
N LYS A 159 -0.86 -4.53 11.98
CA LYS A 159 -1.79 -5.31 11.18
C LYS A 159 -1.29 -5.32 9.74
N LEU A 160 -1.43 -6.47 9.09
CA LEU A 160 -1.29 -6.58 7.64
C LEU A 160 -2.65 -6.25 7.01
N HIS A 161 -2.65 -5.36 6.03
CA HIS A 161 -3.78 -5.11 5.17
C HIS A 161 -3.39 -5.52 3.75
N VAL A 162 -4.28 -6.22 3.08
CA VAL A 162 -4.13 -6.61 1.68
C VAL A 162 -5.26 -5.95 0.90
N ALA A 163 -4.92 -5.12 -0.08
CA ALA A 163 -5.88 -4.47 -0.95
C ALA A 163 -5.85 -5.10 -2.35
N VAL A 164 -7.02 -5.33 -2.92
CA VAL A 164 -7.18 -5.63 -4.34
C VAL A 164 -7.40 -4.32 -5.07
N VAL A 165 -6.54 -4.03 -6.04
CA VAL A 165 -6.53 -2.78 -6.77
C VAL A 165 -6.69 -3.06 -8.25
N GLU A 166 -7.68 -2.43 -8.88
CA GLU A 166 -7.82 -2.42 -10.35
C GLU A 166 -6.87 -1.36 -10.91
N ALA A 167 -5.96 -1.81 -11.78
CA ALA A 167 -4.91 -0.92 -12.28
C ALA A 167 -5.45 0.21 -13.15
N TYR A 168 -6.46 -0.08 -13.97
CA TYR A 168 -7.08 0.87 -14.89
C TYR A 168 -8.53 0.53 -15.18
N HIS A 169 -9.39 1.53 -15.24
CA HIS A 169 -10.79 1.42 -15.62
C HIS A 169 -11.20 2.61 -16.50
N TYR A 170 -11.74 2.32 -17.67
CA TYR A 170 -12.36 3.33 -18.52
C TYR A 170 -13.86 3.37 -18.24
N TYR A 171 -14.38 4.57 -17.96
CA TYR A 171 -15.79 4.79 -17.71
C TYR A 171 -16.33 5.97 -18.51
N GLU A 172 -17.04 5.67 -19.59
CA GLU A 172 -17.51 6.70 -20.55
C GLU A 172 -18.49 7.69 -19.92
N ALA A 173 -19.37 7.21 -19.04
CA ALA A 173 -20.39 8.04 -18.40
C ALA A 173 -19.94 8.60 -17.04
N ALA A 174 -18.63 8.60 -16.76
CA ALA A 174 -18.12 9.13 -15.51
C ALA A 174 -18.58 10.57 -15.32
N GLY A 175 -18.96 10.86 -14.13
CA GLY A 175 -19.48 12.08 -13.53
C GLY A 175 -19.36 13.42 -14.29
N ASN A 176 -19.75 14.50 -13.66
CA ASN A 176 -19.78 15.81 -14.29
C ASN A 176 -18.42 16.50 -14.45
N ASN A 177 -17.32 15.84 -14.05
CA ASN A 177 -15.97 16.41 -14.11
C ASN A 177 -15.22 16.14 -15.43
N GLY A 178 -15.76 15.28 -16.31
CA GLY A 178 -15.17 14.92 -17.60
C GLY A 178 -14.07 13.86 -17.55
N GLU A 179 -13.70 13.37 -16.38
CA GLU A 179 -12.72 12.30 -16.21
C GLU A 179 -13.33 10.94 -16.60
N LYS A 180 -12.63 10.18 -17.43
CA LYS A 180 -13.07 8.86 -17.93
C LYS A 180 -12.07 7.76 -17.64
N ASP A 181 -10.83 8.13 -17.39
CA ASP A 181 -9.70 7.23 -17.16
C ASP A 181 -9.38 7.20 -15.67
N PHE A 182 -9.66 6.09 -15.03
CA PHE A 182 -9.45 5.90 -13.60
C PHE A 182 -8.38 4.85 -13.36
N PHE A 183 -7.48 5.10 -12.42
CA PHE A 183 -6.34 4.27 -12.14
C PHE A 183 -6.29 3.86 -10.67
N PHE A 184 -5.67 2.71 -10.39
CA PHE A 184 -5.36 2.23 -9.05
C PHE A 184 -6.55 2.16 -8.09
N ILE A 185 -7.73 1.81 -8.61
CA ILE A 185 -9.00 1.82 -7.89
C ILE A 185 -9.03 0.70 -6.85
N ALA A 186 -9.27 1.03 -5.60
CA ALA A 186 -9.50 0.05 -4.54
C ALA A 186 -10.79 -0.73 -4.79
N ARG A 187 -10.71 -2.07 -4.89
CA ARG A 187 -11.86 -2.95 -5.11
C ARG A 187 -12.23 -3.78 -3.89
N ALA A 188 -11.24 -4.21 -3.12
CA ALA A 188 -11.45 -4.92 -1.86
C ALA A 188 -10.30 -4.68 -0.90
N MET A 189 -10.57 -4.84 0.39
CA MET A 189 -9.56 -4.92 1.46
C MET A 189 -9.83 -6.19 2.27
N LEU A 190 -8.79 -7.02 2.42
CA LEU A 190 -8.81 -8.33 3.07
C LEU A 190 -8.15 -8.27 4.45
#